data_b3c9805d41e2ba3c4e4936247f6c8ac4
#
_entry.id   b3c9805d41e2ba3c4e4936247f6c8ac4
#
_cell.length_a   1.000
_cell.length_b   1.000
_cell.length_c   1.000
_cell.angle_alpha   90.00
_cell.angle_beta   90.00
_cell.angle_gamma   90.00
#
_symmetry.space_group_name_H-M   'P 1'
#
loop_
_entity.id
_entity.type
_entity.pdbx_description
1 polymer ?
#
loop_
_entity_poly.entity_id
_entity_poly.type
_entity_poly.pdbx_seq_one_letter_code
_entity_poly.pdbx_strand_id
1 'polypeptide(L)'
;MSRVQFIELHEQAWFPSSLRDDVTDAVQFGFNLLRAYEPVAPLLQNVIDRAENGANSRQSIVDMCSGGGGPWLELSKTLRCRNAGDSAGLQIWLTDKYPNLEAFQSVSASSDRHISYYPESVDAMNVPPALKGLRTMFTSFHHFSPEDARAILQNAVDAGESVGIFEITRRAPSAIGVIFVGVLLMFLHTPRIRPFRWSRLLWTYLIPVIPLVLLFDGIVSCLRTYRPQELREIVEKLTSCQYEWEIGELAGKRAPVTYLIGYPKIDKNLGLLANTGK
;
A
#
# COMPACT_ATOMS: atom_id res chain seq x y z
N MET A 1 -8.14 22.24 -5.78
CA MET A 1 -7.88 22.37 -4.34
C MET A 1 -6.38 22.23 -4.12
N SER A 2 -5.77 23.07 -3.27
CA SER A 2 -4.40 22.89 -2.79
C SER A 2 -4.33 21.69 -1.83
N ARG A 3 -3.15 21.08 -1.70
CA ARG A 3 -2.91 20.05 -0.69
C ARG A 3 -2.90 20.68 0.70
N VAL A 4 -3.55 20.04 1.64
CA VAL A 4 -3.62 20.49 3.04
C VAL A 4 -3.17 19.36 3.94
N GLN A 5 -2.23 19.62 4.84
CA GLN A 5 -1.68 18.63 5.77
C GLN A 5 -2.43 18.71 7.10
N PHE A 6 -3.63 18.14 7.17
CA PHE A 6 -4.32 17.89 8.43
C PHE A 6 -3.85 16.56 9.05
N ILE A 7 -4.12 16.36 10.33
CA ILE A 7 -3.87 15.08 11.00
C ILE A 7 -5.05 14.12 10.75
N GLU A 8 -4.76 12.85 10.56
CA GLU A 8 -5.74 11.78 10.64
C GLU A 8 -5.71 11.19 12.06
N LEU A 9 -6.89 10.89 12.60
CA LEU A 9 -7.01 10.48 13.99
C LEU A 9 -6.32 9.14 14.25
N HIS A 10 -6.53 8.18 13.36
CA HIS A 10 -6.00 6.83 13.53
C HIS A 10 -4.46 6.75 13.40
N GLU A 11 -3.79 7.75 12.80
CA GLU A 11 -2.31 7.82 12.75
C GLU A 11 -1.67 8.24 14.07
N GLN A 12 -2.43 8.90 14.94
CA GLN A 12 -1.87 9.52 16.13
C GLN A 12 -1.42 8.48 17.18
N ALA A 13 -0.27 8.67 17.79
CA ALA A 13 0.26 7.77 18.80
C ALA A 13 -0.67 7.61 20.02
N TRP A 14 -1.44 8.67 20.35
CA TRP A 14 -2.42 8.66 21.45
C TRP A 14 -3.74 7.96 21.10
N PHE A 15 -3.99 7.66 19.81
CA PHE A 15 -5.23 7.02 19.38
C PHE A 15 -5.25 5.55 19.86
N PRO A 16 -6.35 5.08 20.50
CA PRO A 16 -6.41 3.74 21.06
C PRO A 16 -6.16 2.66 20.01
N SER A 17 -5.24 1.73 20.29
CA SER A 17 -4.85 0.68 19.35
C SER A 17 -6.04 -0.17 18.88
N SER A 18 -6.93 -0.54 19.80
CA SER A 18 -8.14 -1.32 19.45
C SER A 18 -9.07 -0.60 18.46
N LEU A 19 -9.22 0.72 18.60
CA LEU A 19 -10.01 1.51 17.64
C LEU A 19 -9.25 1.67 16.32
N ARG A 20 -7.93 1.84 16.35
CA ARG A 20 -7.08 1.87 15.14
C ARG A 20 -7.25 0.57 14.35
N ASP A 21 -7.16 -0.56 15.02
CA ASP A 21 -7.34 -1.87 14.41
C ASP A 21 -8.74 -2.02 13.80
N ASP A 22 -9.79 -1.58 14.51
CA ASP A 22 -11.16 -1.62 14.01
C ASP A 22 -11.35 -0.73 12.76
N VAL A 23 -10.71 0.44 12.72
CA VAL A 23 -10.73 1.37 11.57
C VAL A 23 -9.97 0.77 10.38
N THR A 24 -8.75 0.27 10.60
CA THR A 24 -7.93 -0.30 9.52
C THR A 24 -8.52 -1.59 8.94
N ASP A 25 -9.15 -2.44 9.78
CA ASP A 25 -9.90 -3.62 9.32
C ASP A 25 -11.09 -3.21 8.45
N ALA A 26 -11.79 -2.13 8.82
CA ALA A 26 -12.92 -1.63 8.06
C ALA A 26 -12.48 -1.08 6.68
N VAL A 27 -11.38 -0.35 6.62
CA VAL A 27 -10.80 0.16 5.36
C VAL A 27 -10.37 -1.00 4.48
N GLN A 28 -9.63 -1.97 5.02
CA GLN A 28 -9.18 -3.17 4.32
C GLN A 28 -10.36 -3.97 3.75
N PHE A 29 -11.39 -4.19 4.57
CA PHE A 29 -12.61 -4.87 4.12
C PHE A 29 -13.25 -4.14 2.93
N GLY A 30 -13.34 -2.81 3.00
CA GLY A 30 -13.87 -1.98 1.91
C GLY A 30 -13.06 -2.12 0.62
N PHE A 31 -11.74 -2.09 0.69
CA PHE A 31 -10.87 -2.25 -0.48
C PHE A 31 -11.04 -3.61 -1.16
N ASN A 32 -11.12 -4.69 -0.36
CA ASN A 32 -11.29 -6.03 -0.89
C ASN A 32 -12.72 -6.26 -1.44
N LEU A 33 -13.77 -5.83 -0.71
CA LEU A 33 -15.16 -5.93 -1.16
C LEU A 33 -15.37 -5.22 -2.50
N LEU A 34 -14.78 -4.04 -2.65
CA LEU A 34 -14.91 -3.22 -3.83
C LEU A 34 -13.90 -3.58 -4.93
N ARG A 35 -12.94 -4.49 -4.67
CA ARG A 35 -11.82 -4.78 -5.56
C ARG A 35 -11.18 -3.48 -6.07
N ALA A 36 -10.93 -2.56 -5.14
CA ALA A 36 -10.54 -1.19 -5.46
C ALA A 36 -9.23 -1.12 -6.25
N TYR A 37 -8.33 -2.07 -6.04
CA TYR A 37 -7.01 -2.15 -6.68
C TYR A 37 -6.90 -3.18 -7.83
N GLU A 38 -8.02 -3.75 -8.28
CA GLU A 38 -8.01 -4.64 -9.46
C GLU A 38 -7.31 -4.00 -10.69
N PRO A 39 -7.50 -2.69 -10.99
CA PRO A 39 -6.83 -2.02 -12.11
C PRO A 39 -5.30 -1.94 -11.97
N VAL A 40 -4.77 -2.07 -10.75
CA VAL A 40 -3.32 -2.00 -10.46
C VAL A 40 -2.61 -3.31 -10.83
N ALA A 41 -3.32 -4.44 -10.86
CA ALA A 41 -2.71 -5.76 -11.04
C ALA A 41 -1.80 -5.87 -12.28
N PRO A 42 -2.18 -5.42 -13.49
CA PRO A 42 -1.31 -5.50 -14.67
C PRO A 42 -0.05 -4.65 -14.52
N LEU A 43 -0.19 -3.47 -13.89
CA LEU A 43 0.93 -2.56 -13.68
C LEU A 43 1.92 -3.14 -12.65
N LEU A 44 1.39 -3.65 -11.54
CA LEU A 44 2.19 -4.31 -10.51
C LEU A 44 2.89 -5.57 -11.06
N GLN A 45 2.19 -6.36 -11.91
CA GLN A 45 2.80 -7.51 -12.59
C GLN A 45 3.99 -7.09 -13.45
N ASN A 46 3.88 -6.00 -14.19
CA ASN A 46 4.99 -5.48 -15.01
C ASN A 46 6.21 -5.11 -14.16
N VAL A 47 5.98 -4.51 -12.97
CA VAL A 47 7.08 -4.16 -12.04
C VAL A 47 7.75 -5.43 -11.49
N ILE A 48 6.95 -6.42 -11.12
CA ILE A 48 7.43 -7.74 -10.66
C ILE A 48 8.27 -8.39 -11.75
N ASP A 49 7.75 -8.46 -12.99
CA ASP A 49 8.43 -9.08 -14.13
C ASP A 49 9.76 -8.38 -14.49
N ARG A 50 9.84 -7.06 -14.31
CA ARG A 50 11.11 -6.31 -14.51
C ARG A 50 12.15 -6.61 -13.43
N ALA A 51 11.72 -6.76 -12.18
CA ALA A 51 12.61 -7.14 -11.08
C ALA A 51 13.19 -8.56 -11.27
N GLU A 52 12.45 -9.49 -11.93
CA GLU A 52 12.92 -10.84 -12.24
C GLU A 52 14.12 -10.89 -13.19
N ASN A 53 14.19 -9.97 -14.15
CA ASN A 53 15.26 -10.00 -15.17
C ASN A 53 16.65 -9.67 -14.59
N GLY A 54 16.76 -9.33 -13.30
CA GLY A 54 18.02 -8.94 -12.65
C GLY A 54 18.67 -9.95 -11.69
N ALA A 55 17.95 -10.94 -11.16
CA ALA A 55 18.53 -11.90 -10.21
C ALA A 55 17.69 -13.19 -10.06
N ASN A 56 18.36 -14.32 -9.88
CA ASN A 56 17.77 -15.63 -9.50
C ASN A 56 17.20 -15.64 -8.06
N SER A 57 16.62 -14.56 -7.56
CA SER A 57 16.14 -14.45 -6.19
C SER A 57 14.61 -14.55 -6.14
N ARG A 58 14.13 -15.21 -5.09
CA ARG A 58 12.73 -15.30 -4.69
C ARG A 58 12.09 -13.93 -4.74
N GLN A 59 11.01 -13.77 -5.48
CA GLN A 59 10.30 -12.49 -5.56
C GLN A 59 9.62 -12.19 -4.24
N SER A 60 9.94 -11.03 -3.71
CA SER A 60 9.41 -10.55 -2.46
C SER A 60 8.80 -9.16 -2.64
N ILE A 61 7.63 -8.97 -2.05
CA ILE A 61 7.00 -7.65 -1.89
C ILE A 61 7.01 -7.31 -0.41
N VAL A 62 7.41 -6.10 -0.09
CA VAL A 62 7.31 -5.53 1.25
C VAL A 62 6.23 -4.46 1.21
N ASP A 63 5.05 -4.80 1.73
CA ASP A 63 3.93 -3.88 1.81
C ASP A 63 4.06 -3.01 3.06
N MET A 64 4.27 -1.73 2.86
CA MET A 64 4.47 -0.74 3.92
C MET A 64 3.13 -0.09 4.27
N CYS A 65 2.92 0.20 5.55
CA CYS A 65 1.67 0.77 6.06
C CYS A 65 0.45 -0.09 5.67
N SER A 66 0.57 -1.40 5.89
CA SER A 66 -0.44 -2.39 5.48
C SER A 66 -1.76 -2.29 6.27
N GLY A 67 -1.79 -1.61 7.41
CA GLY A 67 -2.99 -1.42 8.23
C GLY A 67 -3.67 -2.74 8.59
N GLY A 68 -4.87 -3.01 8.08
CA GLY A 68 -5.59 -4.28 8.24
C GLY A 68 -5.14 -5.39 7.27
N GLY A 69 -4.03 -5.21 6.53
CA GLY A 69 -3.50 -6.18 5.57
C GLY A 69 -3.66 -5.79 4.10
N GLY A 70 -4.00 -4.53 3.82
CA GLY A 70 -4.05 -3.98 2.46
C GLY A 70 -5.01 -4.70 1.50
N PRO A 71 -4.81 -4.60 0.19
CA PRO A 71 -5.65 -5.24 -0.82
C PRO A 71 -5.25 -6.69 -1.14
N TRP A 72 -4.33 -7.27 -0.40
CA TRP A 72 -3.60 -8.47 -0.80
C TRP A 72 -4.46 -9.73 -0.89
N LEU A 73 -5.55 -9.86 -0.13
CA LEU A 73 -6.47 -11.01 -0.23
C LEU A 73 -7.08 -11.17 -1.63
N GLU A 74 -7.31 -10.07 -2.34
CA GLU A 74 -7.86 -10.11 -3.70
C GLU A 74 -6.76 -9.92 -4.75
N LEU A 75 -5.82 -9.01 -4.51
CA LEU A 75 -4.79 -8.66 -5.48
C LEU A 75 -3.82 -9.82 -5.75
N SER A 76 -3.41 -10.56 -4.71
CA SER A 76 -2.51 -11.71 -4.84
C SER A 76 -3.05 -12.81 -5.75
N LYS A 77 -4.39 -12.99 -5.82
CA LYS A 77 -5.04 -13.98 -6.68
C LYS A 77 -4.85 -13.71 -8.18
N THR A 78 -4.54 -12.47 -8.54
CA THR A 78 -4.38 -12.04 -9.95
C THR A 78 -2.93 -11.98 -10.39
N LEU A 79 -2.00 -11.94 -9.45
CA LEU A 79 -0.56 -11.88 -9.73
C LEU A 79 -0.01 -13.28 -9.99
N ARG A 80 0.95 -13.37 -10.92
CA ARG A 80 1.58 -14.63 -11.32
C ARG A 80 3.09 -14.52 -11.18
N CYS A 81 3.72 -15.62 -10.72
CA CYS A 81 5.16 -15.78 -10.87
C CYS A 81 5.45 -16.48 -12.20
N ARG A 82 6.38 -15.94 -12.98
CA ARG A 82 6.79 -16.51 -14.28
C ARG A 82 7.45 -17.88 -14.14
N ASN A 83 8.12 -18.13 -13.02
CA ASN A 83 8.85 -19.37 -12.75
C ASN A 83 7.99 -20.36 -11.94
N ALA A 84 6.74 -20.58 -12.31
CA ALA A 84 5.80 -21.49 -11.63
C ALA A 84 6.18 -23.00 -11.69
N GLY A 85 7.42 -23.34 -12.04
CA GLY A 85 7.95 -24.70 -11.94
C GLY A 85 8.52 -25.05 -10.56
N ASP A 86 8.88 -24.06 -9.75
CA ASP A 86 9.32 -24.25 -8.37
C ASP A 86 8.31 -23.66 -7.40
N SER A 87 8.06 -24.37 -6.30
CA SER A 87 7.12 -24.04 -5.21
C SER A 87 7.41 -22.74 -4.43
N ALA A 88 8.22 -21.85 -5.00
CA ALA A 88 8.65 -20.57 -4.44
C ALA A 88 7.89 -19.41 -5.13
N GLY A 89 6.58 -19.34 -4.88
CA GLY A 89 5.74 -18.25 -5.35
C GLY A 89 6.15 -16.87 -4.80
N LEU A 90 5.49 -15.84 -5.31
CA LEU A 90 5.59 -14.45 -4.81
C LEU A 90 5.36 -14.42 -3.30
N GLN A 91 6.33 -13.92 -2.55
CA GLN A 91 6.23 -13.75 -1.10
C GLN A 91 5.85 -12.32 -0.77
N ILE A 92 4.76 -12.11 -0.04
CA ILE A 92 4.31 -10.79 0.39
C ILE A 92 4.53 -10.66 1.90
N TRP A 93 5.19 -9.58 2.32
CA TRP A 93 5.43 -9.23 3.71
C TRP A 93 4.59 -8.02 4.10
N LEU A 94 3.60 -8.21 4.98
CA LEU A 94 2.83 -7.10 5.55
C LEU A 94 3.65 -6.44 6.65
N THR A 95 3.78 -5.12 6.58
CA THR A 95 4.50 -4.31 7.57
C THR A 95 3.74 -3.04 7.91
N ASP A 96 3.84 -2.58 9.15
CA ASP A 96 3.20 -1.34 9.59
C ASP A 96 3.97 -0.71 10.76
N LYS A 97 3.80 0.59 10.96
CA LYS A 97 4.31 1.28 12.15
C LYS A 97 3.56 0.85 13.41
N TYR A 98 2.28 0.52 13.27
CA TYR A 98 1.41 0.01 14.33
C TYR A 98 0.77 -1.31 13.87
N PRO A 99 1.52 -2.45 13.87
CA PRO A 99 1.05 -3.69 13.27
C PRO A 99 -0.25 -4.21 13.89
N ASN A 100 -1.27 -4.41 13.07
CA ASN A 100 -2.52 -5.08 13.46
C ASN A 100 -2.33 -6.60 13.34
N LEU A 101 -1.75 -7.21 14.36
CA LEU A 101 -1.32 -8.61 14.30
C LEU A 101 -2.48 -9.60 14.08
N GLU A 102 -3.67 -9.34 14.64
CA GLU A 102 -4.83 -10.21 14.41
C GLU A 102 -5.30 -10.19 12.96
N ALA A 103 -5.32 -9.00 12.33
CA ALA A 103 -5.64 -8.87 10.92
C ALA A 103 -4.58 -9.55 10.06
N PHE A 104 -3.29 -9.31 10.35
CA PHE A 104 -2.19 -9.93 9.63
C PHE A 104 -2.22 -11.45 9.70
N GLN A 105 -2.48 -12.03 10.87
CA GLN A 105 -2.67 -13.47 11.04
C GLN A 105 -3.85 -13.99 10.24
N SER A 106 -4.99 -13.28 10.26
CA SER A 106 -6.18 -13.64 9.49
C SER A 106 -5.92 -13.64 7.97
N VAL A 107 -5.21 -12.63 7.47
CA VAL A 107 -4.84 -12.50 6.05
C VAL A 107 -3.86 -13.60 5.66
N SER A 108 -2.82 -13.83 6.46
CA SER A 108 -1.83 -14.88 6.25
C SER A 108 -2.48 -16.28 6.20
N ALA A 109 -3.36 -16.59 7.15
CA ALA A 109 -4.08 -17.85 7.21
C ALA A 109 -5.02 -18.07 6.00
N SER A 110 -5.51 -16.99 5.38
CA SER A 110 -6.43 -17.03 4.24
C SER A 110 -5.72 -17.10 2.87
N SER A 111 -4.39 -17.07 2.82
CA SER A 111 -3.59 -16.82 1.61
C SER A 111 -2.70 -17.96 1.14
N ASP A 112 -3.01 -19.22 1.42
CA ASP A 112 -2.19 -20.38 1.02
C ASP A 112 -0.66 -20.20 1.29
N ARG A 113 -0.30 -19.45 2.35
CA ARG A 113 1.06 -19.15 2.82
C ARG A 113 1.90 -18.22 1.93
N HIS A 114 1.32 -17.55 0.95
CA HIS A 114 2.04 -16.56 0.13
C HIS A 114 2.14 -15.19 0.80
N ILE A 115 1.34 -14.91 1.82
CA ILE A 115 1.35 -13.68 2.59
C ILE A 115 1.86 -13.99 4.01
N SER A 116 2.96 -13.37 4.36
CA SER A 116 3.54 -13.35 5.71
C SER A 116 3.46 -11.95 6.29
N TYR A 117 3.83 -11.79 7.53
CA TYR A 117 3.87 -10.48 8.17
C TYR A 117 5.10 -10.33 9.06
N TYR A 118 5.50 -9.09 9.24
CA TYR A 118 6.55 -8.71 10.18
C TYR A 118 5.88 -8.22 11.46
N PRO A 119 6.11 -8.87 12.62
CA PRO A 119 5.34 -8.56 13.84
C PRO A 119 5.80 -7.30 14.55
N GLU A 120 7.00 -6.81 14.24
CA GLU A 120 7.58 -5.61 14.83
C GLU A 120 7.17 -4.36 14.07
N SER A 121 7.25 -3.20 14.73
CA SER A 121 7.02 -1.90 14.10
C SER A 121 8.03 -1.64 12.99
N VAL A 122 7.55 -1.28 11.81
CA VAL A 122 8.37 -0.89 10.66
C VAL A 122 8.01 0.52 10.23
N ASP A 123 8.97 1.44 10.33
CA ASP A 123 8.82 2.79 9.80
C ASP A 123 9.15 2.78 8.29
N ALA A 124 8.21 3.26 7.46
CA ALA A 124 8.37 3.31 6.02
C ALA A 124 9.57 4.19 5.56
N MET A 125 9.97 5.16 6.38
CA MET A 125 11.16 5.99 6.12
C MET A 125 12.47 5.26 6.43
N ASN A 126 12.42 4.15 7.18
CA ASN A 126 13.61 3.40 7.60
C ASN A 126 13.30 1.89 7.61
N VAL A 127 13.04 1.33 6.45
CA VAL A 127 12.74 -0.10 6.29
C VAL A 127 13.97 -0.94 6.62
N PRO A 128 13.87 -1.95 7.52
CA PRO A 128 14.99 -2.81 7.87
C PRO A 128 15.66 -3.45 6.65
N PRO A 129 17.00 -3.49 6.55
CA PRO A 129 17.72 -4.08 5.41
C PRO A 129 17.44 -5.57 5.16
N ALA A 130 16.91 -6.27 6.16
CA ALA A 130 16.47 -7.65 6.04
C ALA A 130 15.21 -7.82 5.18
N LEU A 131 14.37 -6.77 5.10
CA LEU A 131 13.15 -6.72 4.30
C LEU A 131 13.47 -6.22 2.89
N LYS A 132 13.86 -7.15 2.03
CA LYS A 132 14.21 -6.89 0.61
C LYS A 132 13.03 -7.19 -0.30
N GLY A 133 12.99 -6.48 -1.44
CA GLY A 133 12.02 -6.70 -2.50
C GLY A 133 11.25 -5.43 -2.89
N LEU A 134 10.30 -5.58 -3.80
CA LEU A 134 9.44 -4.48 -4.24
C LEU A 134 8.69 -3.89 -3.05
N ARG A 135 8.88 -2.62 -2.77
CA ARG A 135 8.17 -1.90 -1.72
C ARG A 135 6.84 -1.37 -2.25
N THR A 136 5.75 -1.67 -1.58
CA THR A 136 4.43 -1.19 -1.98
C THR A 136 3.75 -0.37 -0.88
N MET A 137 2.89 0.56 -1.27
CA MET A 137 1.99 1.28 -0.38
C MET A 137 0.64 1.48 -1.08
N PHE A 138 -0.44 1.20 -0.35
CA PHE A 138 -1.81 1.34 -0.86
C PHE A 138 -2.60 2.33 -0.01
N THR A 139 -2.95 3.47 -0.59
CA THR A 139 -3.71 4.57 0.07
C THR A 139 -3.18 4.91 1.46
N SER A 140 -1.88 5.15 1.52
CA SER A 140 -1.17 5.53 2.76
C SER A 140 -0.04 6.55 2.53
N PHE A 141 0.38 6.76 1.29
CA PHE A 141 1.47 7.70 1.00
C PHE A 141 1.07 9.17 1.28
N HIS A 142 -0.20 9.48 1.19
CA HIS A 142 -0.74 10.81 1.53
C HIS A 142 -0.58 11.15 3.03
N HIS A 143 -0.35 10.17 3.90
CA HIS A 143 -0.09 10.36 5.33
C HIS A 143 1.21 11.13 5.61
N PHE A 144 2.12 11.13 4.66
CA PHE A 144 3.45 11.71 4.83
C PHE A 144 3.52 13.14 4.31
N SER A 145 4.30 13.99 5.01
CA SER A 145 4.67 15.30 4.50
C SER A 145 5.51 15.16 3.21
N PRO A 146 5.67 16.20 2.39
CA PRO A 146 6.55 16.11 1.22
C PRO A 146 7.99 15.72 1.55
N GLU A 147 8.48 16.12 2.72
CA GLU A 147 9.81 15.78 3.25
C GLU A 147 9.89 14.29 3.61
N ASP A 148 8.88 13.78 4.36
CA ASP A 148 8.81 12.36 4.74
C ASP A 148 8.57 11.47 3.53
N ALA A 149 7.67 11.87 2.63
CA ALA A 149 7.41 11.18 1.36
C ALA A 149 8.70 11.04 0.53
N ARG A 150 9.52 12.11 0.46
CA ARG A 150 10.84 12.06 -0.17
C ARG A 150 11.77 11.11 0.56
N ALA A 151 11.79 11.10 1.90
CA ALA A 151 12.63 10.20 2.68
C ALA A 151 12.28 8.72 2.43
N ILE A 152 10.98 8.39 2.31
CA ILE A 152 10.51 7.03 1.96
C ILE A 152 11.05 6.60 0.59
N LEU A 153 10.90 7.45 -0.41
CA LEU A 153 11.38 7.15 -1.76
C LEU A 153 12.89 7.07 -1.82
N GLN A 154 13.60 7.97 -1.10
CA GLN A 154 15.07 7.95 -1.02
C GLN A 154 15.56 6.66 -0.33
N ASN A 155 14.91 6.20 0.73
CA ASN A 155 15.26 4.94 1.39
C ASN A 155 15.11 3.73 0.45
N ALA A 156 14.11 3.74 -0.45
CA ALA A 156 13.99 2.69 -1.47
C ALA A 156 15.12 2.79 -2.50
N VAL A 157 15.44 4.01 -2.96
CA VAL A 157 16.54 4.28 -3.90
C VAL A 157 17.90 3.84 -3.32
N ASP A 158 18.19 4.21 -2.07
CA ASP A 158 19.45 3.88 -1.39
C ASP A 158 19.60 2.37 -1.17
N ALA A 159 18.47 1.67 -0.99
CA ALA A 159 18.44 0.21 -0.87
C ALA A 159 18.51 -0.51 -2.24
N GLY A 160 18.37 0.20 -3.36
CA GLY A 160 18.29 -0.39 -4.70
C GLY A 160 17.01 -1.17 -4.98
N GLU A 161 15.94 -0.91 -4.20
CA GLU A 161 14.67 -1.65 -4.28
C GLU A 161 13.64 -0.90 -5.13
N SER A 162 12.87 -1.62 -5.92
CA SER A 162 11.74 -1.03 -6.64
C SER A 162 10.66 -0.55 -5.67
N VAL A 163 9.88 0.46 -6.06
CA VAL A 163 8.79 0.99 -5.25
C VAL A 163 7.53 1.21 -6.09
N GLY A 164 6.37 0.89 -5.51
CA GLY A 164 5.06 1.10 -6.10
C GLY A 164 4.09 1.72 -5.09
N ILE A 165 3.64 2.94 -5.37
CA ILE A 165 2.68 3.70 -4.55
C ILE A 165 1.37 3.79 -5.33
N PHE A 166 0.25 3.46 -4.68
CA PHE A 166 -1.07 3.42 -5.29
C PHE A 166 -2.10 4.10 -4.40
N GLU A 167 -2.72 5.18 -4.87
CA GLU A 167 -3.67 6.02 -4.14
C GLU A 167 -5.03 6.05 -4.81
N ILE A 168 -6.09 5.65 -4.11
CA ILE A 168 -7.47 5.75 -4.60
C ILE A 168 -8.18 7.01 -4.12
N THR A 169 -7.67 7.66 -3.09
CA THR A 169 -8.14 8.97 -2.64
C THR A 169 -7.70 10.06 -3.61
N ARG A 170 -8.44 11.15 -3.68
CA ARG A 170 -8.10 12.29 -4.54
C ARG A 170 -8.76 13.57 -4.06
N ARG A 171 -8.16 14.71 -4.36
CA ARG A 171 -8.69 16.04 -4.04
C ARG A 171 -9.80 16.48 -4.99
N ALA A 172 -10.95 15.83 -4.91
CA ALA A 172 -12.13 16.13 -5.71
C ALA A 172 -13.40 16.05 -4.85
N PRO A 173 -14.40 16.95 -5.03
CA PRO A 173 -15.66 16.89 -4.29
C PRO A 173 -16.38 15.56 -4.44
N SER A 174 -16.30 14.93 -5.61
CA SER A 174 -16.85 13.60 -5.87
C SER A 174 -16.23 12.50 -4.99
N ALA A 175 -14.95 12.62 -4.64
CA ALA A 175 -14.29 11.67 -3.75
C ALA A 175 -14.84 11.74 -2.32
N ILE A 176 -15.11 12.95 -1.82
CA ILE A 176 -15.78 13.16 -0.52
C ILE A 176 -17.15 12.49 -0.51
N GLY A 177 -17.92 12.61 -1.60
CA GLY A 177 -19.20 11.91 -1.74
C GLY A 177 -19.07 10.38 -1.67
N VAL A 178 -17.99 9.83 -2.27
CA VAL A 178 -17.69 8.38 -2.19
C VAL A 178 -17.37 7.96 -0.76
N ILE A 179 -16.62 8.76 0.01
CA ILE A 179 -16.36 8.49 1.43
C ILE A 179 -17.66 8.41 2.23
N PHE A 180 -18.57 9.38 2.03
CA PHE A 180 -19.88 9.36 2.68
C PHE A 180 -20.66 8.07 2.42
N VAL A 181 -20.75 7.66 1.15
CA VAL A 181 -21.41 6.40 0.75
C VAL A 181 -20.68 5.20 1.35
N GLY A 182 -19.34 5.21 1.35
CA GLY A 182 -18.53 4.15 1.95
C GLY A 182 -18.81 3.96 3.44
N VAL A 183 -18.92 5.05 4.21
CA VAL A 183 -19.26 5.01 5.64
C VAL A 183 -20.68 4.47 5.86
N LEU A 184 -21.65 4.86 5.05
CA LEU A 184 -23.01 4.31 5.14
C LEU A 184 -23.05 2.81 4.84
N LEU A 185 -22.33 2.35 3.81
CA LEU A 185 -22.20 0.93 3.51
C LEU A 185 -21.51 0.16 4.64
N MET A 186 -20.61 0.81 5.37
CA MET A 186 -19.91 0.20 6.51
C MET A 186 -20.88 -0.24 7.61
N PHE A 187 -21.93 0.52 7.89
CA PHE A 187 -22.97 0.10 8.83
C PHE A 187 -23.57 -1.25 8.47
N LEU A 188 -23.78 -1.53 7.18
CA LEU A 188 -24.38 -2.79 6.71
C LEU A 188 -23.39 -3.97 6.78
N HIS A 189 -22.08 -3.67 6.66
CA HIS A 189 -21.06 -4.70 6.50
C HIS A 189 -20.24 -4.94 7.77
N THR A 190 -20.31 -4.08 8.78
CA THR A 190 -19.53 -4.20 10.03
C THR A 190 -19.55 -5.60 10.64
N PRO A 191 -20.69 -6.35 10.70
CA PRO A 191 -20.68 -7.70 11.26
C PRO A 191 -19.91 -8.74 10.41
N ARG A 192 -19.60 -8.41 9.15
CA ARG A 192 -18.85 -9.29 8.21
C ARG A 192 -17.36 -9.07 8.23
N ILE A 193 -16.90 -7.98 8.84
CA ILE A 193 -15.47 -7.65 8.90
C ILE A 193 -14.74 -8.70 9.74
N ARG A 194 -13.58 -9.14 9.26
CA ARG A 194 -12.72 -10.12 9.94
C ARG A 194 -11.36 -9.49 10.25
N PRO A 195 -10.75 -9.83 11.39
CA PRO A 195 -11.27 -10.68 12.47
C PRO A 195 -12.53 -10.09 13.10
N PHE A 196 -13.43 -10.95 13.61
CA PHE A 196 -14.67 -10.48 14.25
C PHE A 196 -14.39 -9.93 15.65
N ARG A 197 -14.88 -8.71 15.93
CA ARG A 197 -14.72 -8.06 17.25
C ARG A 197 -16.06 -7.48 17.73
N TRP A 198 -16.47 -7.83 18.95
CA TRP A 198 -17.66 -7.26 19.58
C TRP A 198 -17.51 -5.74 19.84
N SER A 199 -16.30 -5.29 20.17
CA SER A 199 -15.99 -3.86 20.32
C SER A 199 -16.33 -3.06 19.08
N ARG A 200 -16.07 -3.61 17.90
CA ARG A 200 -16.39 -2.96 16.62
C ARG A 200 -17.90 -2.73 16.46
N LEU A 201 -18.75 -3.69 16.88
CA LEU A 201 -20.20 -3.51 16.86
C LEU A 201 -20.63 -2.40 17.82
N LEU A 202 -20.07 -2.38 19.02
CA LEU A 202 -20.32 -1.33 20.02
C LEU A 202 -19.97 0.05 19.47
N TRP A 203 -18.74 0.21 18.96
CA TRP A 203 -18.20 1.47 18.44
C TRP A 203 -18.76 1.86 17.06
N THR A 204 -19.53 1.00 16.42
CA THR A 204 -20.24 1.33 15.17
C THR A 204 -21.69 1.69 15.43
N TYR A 205 -22.42 0.89 16.25
CA TYR A 205 -23.88 0.99 16.33
C TYR A 205 -24.39 1.72 17.58
N LEU A 206 -23.74 1.55 18.72
CA LEU A 206 -24.17 2.18 19.96
C LEU A 206 -23.51 3.54 20.15
N ILE A 207 -22.21 3.62 19.97
CA ILE A 207 -21.43 4.86 20.03
C ILE A 207 -20.65 4.96 18.70
N PRO A 208 -21.13 5.73 17.70
CA PRO A 208 -20.64 5.64 16.33
C PRO A 208 -19.26 6.28 16.12
N VAL A 209 -18.27 5.90 16.95
CA VAL A 209 -16.89 6.42 16.89
C VAL A 209 -16.22 5.99 15.58
N ILE A 210 -16.33 4.70 15.21
CA ILE A 210 -15.69 4.18 13.99
C ILE A 210 -16.22 4.89 12.73
N PRO A 211 -17.54 5.02 12.50
CA PRO A 211 -18.06 5.77 11.36
C PRO A 211 -17.61 7.22 11.32
N LEU A 212 -17.53 7.89 12.48
CA LEU A 212 -17.08 9.28 12.57
C LEU A 212 -15.59 9.42 12.24
N VAL A 213 -14.75 8.51 12.73
CA VAL A 213 -13.32 8.47 12.41
C VAL A 213 -13.13 8.19 10.93
N LEU A 214 -13.80 7.18 10.36
CA LEU A 214 -13.72 6.86 8.94
C LEU A 214 -14.16 8.03 8.05
N LEU A 215 -15.18 8.75 8.46
CA LEU A 215 -15.65 9.93 7.73
C LEU A 215 -14.63 11.06 7.79
N PHE A 216 -14.16 11.40 9.00
CA PHE A 216 -13.21 12.48 9.21
C PHE A 216 -11.88 12.16 8.51
N ASP A 217 -11.28 11.02 8.82
CA ASP A 217 -10.00 10.60 8.24
C ASP A 217 -10.09 10.44 6.72
N GLY A 218 -11.20 9.87 6.20
CA GLY A 218 -11.40 9.74 4.76
C GLY A 218 -11.48 11.08 4.02
N ILE A 219 -12.10 12.10 4.63
CA ILE A 219 -12.10 13.47 4.07
C ILE A 219 -10.70 14.05 4.12
N VAL A 220 -10.00 13.91 5.24
CA VAL A 220 -8.62 14.37 5.41
C VAL A 220 -7.69 13.69 4.41
N SER A 221 -7.79 12.37 4.22
CA SER A 221 -7.04 11.60 3.21
C SER A 221 -7.23 12.20 1.81
N CYS A 222 -8.48 12.53 1.44
CA CYS A 222 -8.75 13.20 0.16
C CYS A 222 -8.02 14.54 0.02
N LEU A 223 -7.95 15.34 1.09
CA LEU A 223 -7.30 16.66 1.07
C LEU A 223 -5.77 16.57 1.06
N ARG A 224 -5.20 15.48 1.62
CA ARG A 224 -3.77 15.22 1.72
C ARG A 224 -3.18 14.55 0.48
N THR A 225 -3.99 13.83 -0.31
CA THR A 225 -3.53 13.04 -1.46
C THR A 225 -2.72 13.89 -2.45
N TYR A 226 -1.58 13.37 -2.87
CA TYR A 226 -0.71 13.97 -3.87
C TYR A 226 -1.32 13.86 -5.27
N ARG A 227 -1.18 14.91 -6.08
CA ARG A 227 -1.43 14.87 -7.52
C ARG A 227 -0.20 14.34 -8.26
N PRO A 228 -0.37 13.80 -9.47
CA PRO A 228 0.78 13.34 -10.27
C PRO A 228 1.88 14.39 -10.45
N GLN A 229 1.51 15.67 -10.55
CA GLN A 229 2.46 16.78 -10.64
C GLN A 229 3.31 16.89 -9.37
N GLU A 230 2.69 16.86 -8.19
CA GLU A 230 3.37 16.97 -6.90
C GLU A 230 4.27 15.76 -6.63
N LEU A 231 3.86 14.56 -7.10
CA LEU A 231 4.71 13.37 -7.04
C LEU A 231 5.96 13.53 -7.92
N ARG A 232 5.84 14.14 -9.12
CA ARG A 232 7.01 14.45 -9.96
C ARG A 232 7.97 15.40 -9.26
N GLU A 233 7.46 16.47 -8.62
CA GLU A 233 8.27 17.42 -7.86
C GLU A 233 9.02 16.77 -6.68
N ILE A 234 8.45 15.74 -6.06
CA ILE A 234 9.13 14.97 -5.00
C ILE A 234 10.25 14.13 -5.61
N VAL A 235 9.97 13.42 -6.70
CA VAL A 235 10.93 12.54 -7.37
C VAL A 235 12.12 13.32 -7.94
N GLU A 236 11.90 14.49 -8.50
CA GLU A 236 12.96 15.38 -9.02
C GLU A 236 13.98 15.82 -7.96
N LYS A 237 13.60 15.78 -6.68
CA LYS A 237 14.47 16.11 -5.55
C LYS A 237 15.26 14.92 -4.99
N LEU A 238 15.09 13.71 -5.55
CA LEU A 238 15.82 12.54 -5.12
C LEU A 238 17.26 12.55 -5.66
N THR A 239 18.17 12.04 -4.85
CA THR A 239 19.60 11.99 -5.16
C THR A 239 19.99 10.68 -5.89
N SER A 240 19.40 10.41 -7.04
CA SER A 240 19.86 9.31 -7.91
C SER A 240 19.44 9.53 -9.35
N CYS A 241 20.40 9.40 -10.27
CA CYS A 241 20.13 9.37 -11.72
C CYS A 241 19.89 7.93 -12.25
N GLN A 242 20.02 6.91 -11.38
CA GLN A 242 19.93 5.49 -11.77
C GLN A 242 18.55 4.86 -11.54
N TYR A 243 17.51 5.68 -11.42
CA TYR A 243 16.12 5.22 -11.31
C TYR A 243 15.29 5.73 -12.48
N GLU A 244 14.34 4.89 -12.89
CA GLU A 244 13.25 5.27 -13.79
C GLU A 244 11.97 5.42 -12.97
N TRP A 245 11.17 6.44 -13.32
CA TRP A 245 9.95 6.77 -12.61
C TRP A 245 8.76 6.83 -13.57
N GLU A 246 7.71 6.13 -13.24
CA GLU A 246 6.43 6.17 -13.93
C GLU A 246 5.37 6.75 -12.99
N ILE A 247 4.74 7.86 -13.37
CA ILE A 247 3.73 8.54 -12.55
C ILE A 247 2.52 8.87 -13.41
N GLY A 248 1.35 8.43 -12.97
CA GLY A 248 0.12 8.63 -13.72
C GLY A 248 -1.14 8.31 -12.95
N GLU A 249 -2.22 8.15 -13.69
CA GLU A 249 -3.52 7.73 -13.19
C GLU A 249 -4.05 6.56 -14.02
N LEU A 250 -4.52 5.51 -13.36
CA LEU A 250 -5.22 4.39 -13.99
C LEU A 250 -6.72 4.64 -13.93
N ALA A 251 -7.40 4.41 -15.04
CA ALA A 251 -8.85 4.42 -15.06
C ALA A 251 -9.38 3.19 -14.31
N GLY A 252 -9.96 3.42 -13.14
CA GLY A 252 -10.65 2.38 -12.37
C GLY A 252 -12.14 2.38 -12.65
N LYS A 253 -12.79 1.22 -12.56
CA LYS A 253 -14.27 1.10 -12.72
C LYS A 253 -15.06 1.95 -11.72
N ARG A 254 -14.49 2.23 -10.55
CA ARG A 254 -15.15 2.92 -9.42
C ARG A 254 -14.49 4.25 -9.07
N ALA A 255 -13.17 4.28 -9.12
CA ALA A 255 -12.36 5.48 -8.92
C ALA A 255 -11.06 5.32 -9.70
N PRO A 256 -10.46 6.39 -10.24
CA PRO A 256 -9.12 6.33 -10.78
C PRO A 256 -8.13 6.10 -9.63
N VAL A 257 -7.05 5.39 -9.94
CA VAL A 257 -5.94 5.14 -9.02
C VAL A 257 -4.75 5.97 -9.48
N THR A 258 -4.30 6.90 -8.64
CA THR A 258 -3.02 7.59 -8.86
C THR A 258 -1.89 6.64 -8.51
N TYR A 259 -0.87 6.55 -9.36
CA TYR A 259 0.28 5.70 -9.10
C TYR A 259 1.61 6.42 -9.28
N LEU A 260 2.60 5.97 -8.51
CA LEU A 260 4.01 6.26 -8.68
C LEU A 260 4.77 4.95 -8.61
N ILE A 261 5.57 4.67 -9.62
CA ILE A 261 6.46 3.49 -9.67
C ILE A 261 7.87 3.97 -9.90
N GLY A 262 8.80 3.42 -9.12
CA GLY A 262 10.23 3.62 -9.29
C GLY A 262 10.95 2.28 -9.36
N TYR A 263 11.90 2.15 -10.26
CA TYR A 263 12.76 0.96 -10.37
C TYR A 263 14.17 1.33 -10.81
N PRO A 264 15.19 0.58 -10.35
CA PRO A 264 16.55 0.78 -10.78
C PRO A 264 16.70 0.61 -12.30
N LYS A 265 17.45 1.48 -12.94
CA LYS A 265 17.84 1.30 -14.36
C LYS A 265 18.71 0.06 -14.47
N ILE A 266 18.33 -0.86 -15.34
CA ILE A 266 19.17 -2.02 -15.66
C ILE A 266 20.35 -1.52 -16.50
N ASP A 267 21.55 -1.63 -15.95
CA ASP A 267 22.77 -1.30 -16.69
C ASP A 267 23.00 -2.37 -17.79
N LYS A 268 22.61 -2.04 -19.02
CA LYS A 268 22.72 -2.94 -20.18
C LYS A 268 24.16 -3.36 -20.48
N ASN A 269 25.17 -2.72 -19.87
CA ASN A 269 26.58 -3.02 -20.09
C ASN A 269 27.11 -4.19 -19.24
N LEU A 270 26.45 -4.54 -18.12
CA LEU A 270 26.87 -5.70 -17.32
C LEU A 270 26.60 -7.05 -18.00
N GLY A 271 25.59 -7.13 -18.86
CA GLY A 271 25.23 -8.33 -19.60
C GLY A 271 26.22 -8.68 -20.75
N LEU A 272 26.96 -7.70 -21.26
CA LEU A 272 27.93 -7.93 -22.34
C LEU A 272 29.28 -8.52 -21.85
N LEU A 273 29.65 -8.26 -20.60
CA LEU A 273 30.90 -8.77 -20.03
C LEU A 273 30.82 -10.24 -19.59
N ALA A 274 29.60 -10.75 -19.33
CA ALA A 274 29.40 -12.16 -18.97
C ALA A 274 29.45 -13.12 -20.18
N ASN A 275 29.36 -12.60 -21.42
CA ASN A 275 29.33 -13.41 -22.65
C ASN A 275 30.66 -13.42 -23.44
N THR A 276 31.71 -12.73 -22.97
CA THR A 276 33.01 -12.70 -23.62
C THR A 276 34.06 -13.62 -22.99
N GLY A 277 33.65 -14.49 -22.05
CA GLY A 277 34.49 -15.45 -21.37
C GLY A 277 34.13 -16.90 -21.71
N LYS A 278 34.11 -17.26 -23.00
CA LYS A 278 34.20 -18.66 -23.45
C LYS A 278 35.21 -18.80 -24.58
#